data_1a80ff7fd869cee4a39bdcb659e159ae
#
_entry.id   1a80ff7fd869cee4a39bdcb659e159ae
#
_cell.length_a   1.000
_cell.length_b   1.000
_cell.length_c   1.000
_cell.angle_alpha   90.00
_cell.angle_beta   90.00
_cell.angle_gamma   90.00
#
_symmetry.space_group_name_H-M   'P 1'
#
loop_
_entity.id
_entity.type
_entity.pdbx_description
1 polymer ?
#
loop_
_entity_poly.entity_id
_entity_poly.type
_entity_poly.pdbx_seq_one_letter_code
_entity_poly.pdbx_strand_id
1 'polypeptide(L)'
;MQRIAIIDIGSNSARLVISHIYTSGAYNMVYNQKEALRLSQKVNDNNLLTEEAFSSTIDTMRSFAHMCKVYQADKIIAVATAAIRNASNGAELVAKVAEETGIQLHIISGNTEAYISYLGVINTLDVKNGIIFDLGGGSTELILFKNRKLVESVSVPLGAVNTTGMFNIRNEMPPNVYNDLCAFVMSRLEQYPWIKQSGLPLIGVGGTARTVAKIIQRAKKYPATKIHNYAYPVQTFRSFFNKLRLTNLEQRKKISGLSSERSDIILAGSSIISCLLEVTGAKKLITSGCGLREGLFYDYYSKANNVPIIAKNILERSRENTLRLFESDTSHARHITKLALAMFDGWMELHKLRKSNRRLLETAALLHDIGITINFYSHARHSAYMIQNAKLFGLTHKEQIITSAVAGWHNGVSKNYFKSRFYKEMLTESNWKLINKLALMLALAESLDYSEMRMVHGLTATFNKKNAVLSIRAEQIPTIEMHQIKAHLPWFKKTFGLELKVEVLEEQDNKLVSAENDNDSALGRLLQELDADKPAPQE
;
A
#
# COMPACT_ATOMS: atom_id res chain seq x y z
N MET A 1 -5.44 21.98 -1.74
CA MET A 1 -5.35 20.81 -0.84
C MET A 1 -6.71 20.59 -0.20
N GLN A 2 -7.25 19.36 -0.23
CA GLN A 2 -8.50 18.97 0.46
C GLN A 2 -8.18 18.12 1.68
N ARG A 3 -8.96 18.25 2.75
CA ARG A 3 -8.82 17.52 4.01
C ARG A 3 -10.11 16.74 4.28
N ILE A 4 -10.00 15.42 4.28
CA ILE A 4 -11.14 14.51 4.39
C ILE A 4 -11.08 13.77 5.70
N ALA A 5 -12.11 13.90 6.52
CA ALA A 5 -12.30 13.12 7.73
C ALA A 5 -13.25 11.93 7.44
N ILE A 6 -12.84 10.74 7.82
CA ILE A 6 -13.66 9.52 7.73
C ILE A 6 -13.87 8.99 9.13
N ILE A 7 -15.13 8.87 9.54
CA ILE A 7 -15.55 8.34 10.83
C ILE A 7 -16.29 7.02 10.58
N ASP A 8 -15.90 5.98 11.30
CA ASP A 8 -16.46 4.64 11.26
C ASP A 8 -16.84 4.22 12.67
N ILE A 9 -18.14 4.06 12.94
CA ILE A 9 -18.67 3.58 14.23
C ILE A 9 -19.09 2.13 14.07
N GLY A 10 -18.20 1.25 14.53
CA GLY A 10 -18.45 -0.18 14.55
C GLY A 10 -18.92 -0.71 15.90
N SER A 11 -19.28 -1.99 15.95
CA SER A 11 -19.79 -2.68 17.15
C SER A 11 -18.80 -2.71 18.34
N ASN A 12 -17.49 -2.63 18.09
CA ASN A 12 -16.46 -2.66 19.13
C ASN A 12 -15.72 -1.34 19.34
N SER A 13 -15.59 -0.51 18.31
CA SER A 13 -14.81 0.73 18.39
C SER A 13 -15.28 1.74 17.35
N ALA A 14 -15.19 3.03 17.70
CA ALA A 14 -15.25 4.13 16.76
C ALA A 14 -13.84 4.52 16.29
N ARG A 15 -13.73 5.02 15.07
CA ARG A 15 -12.45 5.44 14.48
C ARG A 15 -12.63 6.71 13.66
N LEU A 16 -11.67 7.61 13.80
CA LEU A 16 -11.51 8.79 12.97
C LEU A 16 -10.19 8.67 12.20
N VAL A 17 -10.23 8.92 10.91
CA VAL A 17 -9.04 9.09 10.06
C VAL A 17 -9.16 10.39 9.31
N ILE A 18 -8.10 11.22 9.32
CA ILE A 18 -8.04 12.43 8.50
C ILE A 18 -6.94 12.23 7.45
N SER A 19 -7.28 12.51 6.21
CA SER A 19 -6.37 12.43 5.07
C SER A 19 -6.31 13.75 4.32
N HIS A 20 -5.13 14.09 3.82
CA HIS A 20 -4.92 15.19 2.90
C HIS A 20 -4.90 14.67 1.46
N ILE A 21 -5.53 15.39 0.56
CA ILE A 21 -5.44 15.23 -0.89
C ILE A 21 -4.85 16.54 -1.43
N TYR A 22 -3.67 16.44 -2.01
CA TYR A 22 -2.93 17.58 -2.55
C TYR A 22 -3.42 17.94 -3.96
N THR A 23 -3.11 19.13 -4.44
CA THR A 23 -3.42 19.57 -5.80
C THR A 23 -2.77 18.71 -6.88
N SER A 24 -1.63 18.08 -6.56
CA SER A 24 -0.98 17.07 -7.42
C SER A 24 -1.77 15.75 -7.56
N GLY A 25 -2.87 15.59 -6.81
CA GLY A 25 -3.59 14.32 -6.67
C GLY A 25 -2.92 13.32 -5.73
N ALA A 26 -1.78 13.67 -5.12
CA ALA A 26 -1.18 12.85 -4.06
C ALA A 26 -2.03 12.90 -2.78
N TYR A 27 -1.97 11.86 -1.96
CA TYR A 27 -2.70 11.80 -0.72
C TYR A 27 -1.93 11.06 0.37
N ASN A 28 -2.14 11.48 1.62
CA ASN A 28 -1.64 10.78 2.79
C ASN A 28 -2.62 10.87 3.97
N MET A 29 -2.52 9.93 4.89
CA MET A 29 -3.22 9.97 6.17
C MET A 29 -2.37 10.75 7.17
N VAL A 30 -2.96 11.79 7.76
CA VAL A 30 -2.28 12.70 8.69
C VAL A 30 -2.72 12.51 10.14
N TYR A 31 -3.91 11.93 10.36
CA TYR A 31 -4.42 11.67 11.70
C TYR A 31 -5.20 10.35 11.76
N ASN A 32 -5.11 9.65 12.89
CA ASN A 32 -5.88 8.44 13.16
C ASN A 32 -6.10 8.30 14.67
N GLN A 33 -7.38 8.25 15.07
CA GLN A 33 -7.83 8.04 16.45
C GLN A 33 -8.75 6.82 16.51
N LYS A 34 -8.69 6.10 17.63
CA LYS A 34 -9.54 4.94 17.91
C LYS A 34 -10.06 5.03 19.33
N GLU A 35 -11.39 4.91 19.49
CA GLU A 35 -12.06 4.81 20.77
C GLU A 35 -12.78 3.48 20.91
N ALA A 36 -12.68 2.86 22.08
CA ALA A 36 -13.30 1.57 22.38
C ALA A 36 -14.72 1.79 22.95
N LEU A 37 -15.73 1.68 22.11
CA LEU A 37 -17.14 1.88 22.54
C LEU A 37 -17.81 0.61 23.04
N ARG A 38 -17.46 -0.56 22.44
CA ARG A 38 -18.07 -1.87 22.73
C ARG A 38 -19.60 -1.87 22.66
N LEU A 39 -20.18 -1.19 21.68
CA LEU A 39 -21.64 -1.00 21.54
C LEU A 39 -22.41 -2.31 21.54
N SER A 40 -21.89 -3.37 20.95
CA SER A 40 -22.54 -4.68 20.98
C SER A 40 -22.70 -5.28 22.41
N GLN A 41 -21.98 -4.77 23.40
CA GLN A 41 -22.13 -5.18 24.81
C GLN A 41 -23.07 -4.26 25.60
N LYS A 42 -23.48 -3.14 24.99
CA LYS A 42 -24.32 -2.10 25.57
C LYS A 42 -25.71 -2.07 24.88
N VAL A 43 -26.18 -3.24 24.46
CA VAL A 43 -27.52 -3.47 23.93
C VAL A 43 -28.26 -4.32 24.97
N ASN A 44 -29.46 -3.92 25.35
CA ASN A 44 -30.32 -4.68 26.30
C ASN A 44 -31.11 -5.79 25.59
N ASP A 45 -31.88 -6.57 26.38
CA ASP A 45 -32.67 -7.70 25.87
C ASP A 45 -33.78 -7.28 24.88
N ASN A 46 -34.20 -6.02 24.91
CA ASN A 46 -35.17 -5.44 23.96
C ASN A 46 -34.52 -4.90 22.70
N ASN A 47 -33.24 -5.21 22.45
CA ASN A 47 -32.44 -4.73 21.31
C ASN A 47 -32.33 -3.19 21.28
N LEU A 48 -32.27 -2.53 22.42
CA LEU A 48 -32.07 -1.09 22.57
C LEU A 48 -30.64 -0.82 23.06
N LEU A 49 -29.99 0.16 22.47
CA LEU A 49 -28.76 0.76 22.98
C LEU A 49 -29.05 1.42 24.33
N THR A 50 -28.21 1.16 25.32
CA THR A 50 -28.36 1.71 26.69
C THR A 50 -27.98 3.21 26.73
N GLU A 51 -28.36 3.91 27.81
CA GLU A 51 -27.94 5.29 28.08
C GLU A 51 -26.40 5.42 28.07
N GLU A 52 -25.67 4.43 28.57
CA GLU A 52 -24.23 4.38 28.53
C GLU A 52 -23.69 4.31 27.08
N ALA A 53 -24.37 3.58 26.20
CA ALA A 53 -24.02 3.55 24.76
C ALA A 53 -24.21 4.92 24.14
N PHE A 54 -25.30 5.61 24.44
CA PHE A 54 -25.58 6.97 23.96
C PHE A 54 -24.51 7.95 24.44
N SER A 55 -24.31 8.07 25.76
CA SER A 55 -23.34 8.98 26.36
C SER A 55 -21.93 8.77 25.78
N SER A 56 -21.42 7.53 25.82
CA SER A 56 -20.08 7.21 25.33
C SER A 56 -19.90 7.47 23.82
N THR A 57 -20.95 7.28 23.03
CA THR A 57 -20.91 7.56 21.59
C THR A 57 -20.89 9.07 21.33
N ILE A 58 -21.75 9.84 21.99
CA ILE A 58 -21.84 11.29 21.87
C ILE A 58 -20.51 11.93 22.30
N ASP A 59 -19.93 11.53 23.43
CA ASP A 59 -18.65 12.07 23.92
C ASP A 59 -17.51 11.77 22.95
N THR A 60 -17.49 10.56 22.38
CA THR A 60 -16.53 10.21 21.33
C THR A 60 -16.73 11.07 20.08
N MET A 61 -17.96 11.29 19.66
CA MET A 61 -18.27 12.09 18.48
C MET A 61 -17.97 13.58 18.70
N ARG A 62 -18.17 14.11 19.90
CA ARG A 62 -17.69 15.48 20.28
C ARG A 62 -16.17 15.60 20.15
N SER A 63 -15.42 14.60 20.64
CA SER A 63 -13.96 14.55 20.46
C SER A 63 -13.57 14.50 18.97
N PHE A 64 -14.25 13.68 18.18
CA PHE A 64 -13.99 13.60 16.73
C PHE A 64 -14.35 14.87 16.00
N ALA A 65 -15.48 15.52 16.33
CA ALA A 65 -15.88 16.83 15.79
C ALA A 65 -14.82 17.91 16.09
N HIS A 66 -14.32 17.93 17.33
CA HIS A 66 -13.23 18.84 17.71
C HIS A 66 -11.97 18.61 16.85
N MET A 67 -11.56 17.35 16.66
CA MET A 67 -10.40 17.03 15.82
C MET A 67 -10.64 17.38 14.36
N CYS A 68 -11.84 17.14 13.82
CA CYS A 68 -12.19 17.59 12.46
C CYS A 68 -12.03 19.10 12.30
N LYS A 69 -12.45 19.88 13.31
CA LYS A 69 -12.28 21.34 13.33
C LYS A 69 -10.81 21.75 13.44
N VAL A 70 -10.03 21.12 14.33
CA VAL A 70 -8.59 21.39 14.50
C VAL A 70 -7.82 21.16 13.20
N TYR A 71 -8.12 20.04 12.52
CA TYR A 71 -7.52 19.73 11.22
C TYR A 71 -8.19 20.44 10.05
N GLN A 72 -9.21 21.29 10.30
CA GLN A 72 -9.96 22.01 9.27
C GLN A 72 -10.45 21.08 8.15
N ALA A 73 -11.13 19.99 8.53
CA ALA A 73 -11.64 19.03 7.56
C ALA A 73 -12.68 19.69 6.64
N ASP A 74 -12.43 19.68 5.33
CA ASP A 74 -13.33 20.24 4.31
C ASP A 74 -14.56 19.35 4.09
N LYS A 75 -14.40 18.04 4.32
CA LYS A 75 -15.48 17.05 4.19
C LYS A 75 -15.38 16.02 5.31
N ILE A 76 -16.51 15.74 5.94
CA ILE A 76 -16.66 14.65 6.91
C ILE A 76 -17.57 13.59 6.29
N ILE A 77 -17.11 12.34 6.30
CA ILE A 77 -17.86 11.15 5.91
C ILE A 77 -17.97 10.27 7.15
N ALA A 78 -19.15 10.20 7.75
CA ALA A 78 -19.37 9.44 8.98
C ALA A 78 -20.39 8.32 8.74
N VAL A 79 -20.01 7.09 9.07
CA VAL A 79 -20.85 5.89 8.91
C VAL A 79 -20.97 5.11 10.21
N ALA A 80 -22.14 4.51 10.40
CA ALA A 80 -22.46 3.58 11.48
C ALA A 80 -22.81 2.21 10.89
N THR A 81 -22.33 1.16 11.53
CA THR A 81 -22.49 -0.22 11.07
C THR A 81 -23.33 -1.08 12.04
N ALA A 82 -23.11 -2.38 12.06
CA ALA A 82 -23.99 -3.39 12.61
C ALA A 82 -24.61 -3.08 14.00
N ALA A 83 -23.84 -2.54 14.96
CA ALA A 83 -24.39 -2.32 16.31
C ALA A 83 -25.51 -1.26 16.34
N ILE A 84 -25.31 -0.15 15.61
CA ILE A 84 -26.29 0.94 15.52
C ILE A 84 -27.38 0.56 14.51
N ARG A 85 -27.01 -0.06 13.40
CA ARG A 85 -27.95 -0.53 12.36
C ARG A 85 -29.00 -1.49 12.89
N ASN A 86 -28.62 -2.40 13.78
CA ASN A 86 -29.50 -3.44 14.29
C ASN A 86 -30.29 -3.00 15.53
N ALA A 87 -29.89 -1.95 16.22
CA ALA A 87 -30.57 -1.46 17.40
C ALA A 87 -31.86 -0.72 17.05
N SER A 88 -32.96 -1.00 17.79
CA SER A 88 -34.28 -0.41 17.55
C SER A 88 -34.29 1.12 17.75
N ASN A 89 -33.40 1.66 18.59
CA ASN A 89 -33.22 3.10 18.84
C ASN A 89 -31.95 3.67 18.16
N GLY A 90 -31.41 2.96 17.15
CA GLY A 90 -30.21 3.41 16.45
C GLY A 90 -30.39 4.75 15.72
N ALA A 91 -31.58 4.99 15.16
CA ALA A 91 -31.93 6.26 14.51
C ALA A 91 -31.97 7.44 15.50
N GLU A 92 -32.42 7.20 16.73
CA GLU A 92 -32.41 8.21 17.81
C GLU A 92 -30.99 8.61 18.18
N LEU A 93 -30.08 7.63 18.32
CA LEU A 93 -28.65 7.93 18.57
C LEU A 93 -28.04 8.78 17.44
N VAL A 94 -28.34 8.45 16.18
CA VAL A 94 -27.87 9.22 15.02
C VAL A 94 -28.37 10.66 15.06
N ALA A 95 -29.65 10.87 15.39
CA ALA A 95 -30.24 12.21 15.53
C ALA A 95 -29.56 13.01 16.65
N LYS A 96 -29.35 12.42 17.82
CA LYS A 96 -28.63 13.05 18.95
C LYS A 96 -27.18 13.39 18.61
N VAL A 97 -26.47 12.51 17.89
CA VAL A 97 -25.10 12.80 17.42
C VAL A 97 -25.10 14.03 16.49
N ALA A 98 -26.05 14.11 15.57
CA ALA A 98 -26.13 15.27 14.67
C ALA A 98 -26.45 16.57 15.41
N GLU A 99 -27.38 16.55 16.37
CA GLU A 99 -27.74 17.69 17.24
C GLU A 99 -26.54 18.19 18.04
N GLU A 100 -25.81 17.28 18.68
CA GLU A 100 -24.74 17.60 19.62
C GLU A 100 -23.39 17.98 18.96
N THR A 101 -23.15 17.49 17.74
CA THR A 101 -21.84 17.61 17.10
C THR A 101 -21.86 18.24 15.71
N GLY A 102 -23.03 18.39 15.11
CA GLY A 102 -23.19 18.83 13.71
C GLY A 102 -22.77 17.76 12.69
N ILE A 103 -22.30 16.57 13.12
CA ILE A 103 -21.85 15.52 12.19
C ILE A 103 -23.03 14.65 11.78
N GLN A 104 -23.29 14.58 10.48
CA GLN A 104 -24.29 13.68 9.91
C GLN A 104 -23.74 12.25 9.85
N LEU A 105 -24.20 11.39 10.75
CA LEU A 105 -23.84 9.97 10.82
C LEU A 105 -24.83 9.17 9.97
N HIS A 106 -24.32 8.39 9.00
CA HIS A 106 -25.15 7.59 8.10
C HIS A 106 -25.10 6.11 8.50
N ILE A 107 -26.27 5.52 8.79
CA ILE A 107 -26.37 4.07 8.98
C ILE A 107 -26.30 3.41 7.61
N ILE A 108 -25.27 2.59 7.37
CA ILE A 108 -25.10 1.88 6.10
C ILE A 108 -25.63 0.43 6.19
N SER A 109 -26.20 -0.06 5.09
CA SER A 109 -26.63 -1.46 4.99
C SER A 109 -25.44 -2.42 5.00
N GLY A 110 -25.64 -3.69 5.36
CA GLY A 110 -24.59 -4.71 5.34
C GLY A 110 -24.00 -4.93 3.94
N ASN A 111 -24.82 -4.81 2.88
CA ASN A 111 -24.35 -4.90 1.50
C ASN A 111 -23.48 -3.70 1.12
N THR A 112 -23.84 -2.50 1.57
CA THR A 112 -23.01 -1.29 1.37
C THR A 112 -21.70 -1.41 2.13
N GLU A 113 -21.72 -1.90 3.37
CA GLU A 113 -20.52 -2.15 4.18
C GLU A 113 -19.58 -3.14 3.49
N ALA A 114 -20.12 -4.26 2.98
CA ALA A 114 -19.37 -5.25 2.22
C ALA A 114 -18.75 -4.67 0.94
N TYR A 115 -19.54 -3.92 0.15
CA TYR A 115 -19.04 -3.28 -1.07
C TYR A 115 -17.90 -2.28 -0.79
N ILE A 116 -18.03 -1.47 0.23
CA ILE A 116 -16.99 -0.49 0.59
C ILE A 116 -15.75 -1.19 1.17
N SER A 117 -15.90 -2.22 2.00
CA SER A 117 -14.77 -3.04 2.46
C SER A 117 -14.05 -3.71 1.28
N TYR A 118 -14.81 -4.22 0.27
CA TYR A 118 -14.22 -4.71 -0.97
C TYR A 118 -13.39 -3.63 -1.68
N LEU A 119 -13.89 -2.40 -1.82
CA LEU A 119 -13.13 -1.29 -2.41
C LEU A 119 -11.81 -1.04 -1.70
N GLY A 120 -11.81 -1.08 -0.37
CA GLY A 120 -10.60 -0.91 0.44
C GLY A 120 -9.56 -2.01 0.20
N VAL A 121 -10.01 -3.25 0.05
CA VAL A 121 -9.14 -4.40 -0.20
C VAL A 121 -8.64 -4.44 -1.64
N ILE A 122 -9.54 -4.32 -2.62
CA ILE A 122 -9.20 -4.47 -4.05
C ILE A 122 -8.27 -3.38 -4.56
N ASN A 123 -8.25 -2.23 -3.90
CA ASN A 123 -7.39 -1.10 -4.21
C ASN A 123 -6.02 -1.16 -3.53
N THR A 124 -5.79 -2.15 -2.66
CA THR A 124 -4.57 -2.21 -1.85
C THR A 124 -3.87 -3.58 -1.89
N LEU A 125 -4.56 -4.64 -2.31
CA LEU A 125 -4.01 -5.98 -2.48
C LEU A 125 -4.04 -6.42 -3.95
N ASP A 126 -2.89 -6.81 -4.48
CA ASP A 126 -2.78 -7.34 -5.85
C ASP A 126 -3.13 -8.84 -5.89
N VAL A 127 -4.41 -9.12 -5.73
CA VAL A 127 -4.99 -10.47 -5.80
C VAL A 127 -6.10 -10.47 -6.85
N LYS A 128 -6.05 -11.43 -7.78
CA LYS A 128 -7.04 -11.51 -8.88
C LYS A 128 -8.37 -12.10 -8.45
N ASN A 129 -8.32 -13.17 -7.63
CA ASN A 129 -9.50 -13.90 -7.18
C ASN A 129 -9.36 -14.20 -5.69
N GLY A 130 -10.45 -14.16 -4.93
CA GLY A 130 -10.42 -14.46 -3.51
C GLY A 130 -11.79 -14.32 -2.86
N ILE A 131 -11.85 -14.74 -1.61
CA ILE A 131 -12.96 -14.45 -0.70
C ILE A 131 -12.43 -13.52 0.38
N ILE A 132 -13.06 -12.34 0.54
CA ILE A 132 -12.80 -11.43 1.64
C ILE A 132 -13.78 -11.79 2.76
N PHE A 133 -13.29 -11.80 4.00
CA PHE A 133 -14.13 -11.73 5.20
C PHE A 133 -13.72 -10.51 6.02
N ASP A 134 -14.67 -9.63 6.31
CA ASP A 134 -14.47 -8.50 7.23
C ASP A 134 -15.17 -8.86 8.55
N LEU A 135 -14.39 -9.40 9.49
CA LEU A 135 -14.90 -9.87 10.78
C LEU A 135 -14.94 -8.73 11.77
N GLY A 136 -16.15 -8.22 11.95
CA GLY A 136 -16.49 -7.19 12.92
C GLY A 136 -16.82 -7.73 14.33
N GLY A 137 -17.41 -6.86 15.15
CA GLY A 137 -17.90 -7.24 16.48
C GLY A 137 -19.29 -7.89 16.43
N GLY A 138 -20.18 -7.40 15.56
CA GLY A 138 -21.57 -7.84 15.43
C GLY A 138 -21.88 -8.61 14.15
N SER A 139 -21.11 -8.42 13.08
CA SER A 139 -21.31 -9.06 11.77
C SER A 139 -20.00 -9.51 11.15
N THR A 140 -20.10 -10.27 10.08
CA THR A 140 -19.02 -10.63 9.16
C THR A 140 -19.51 -10.43 7.73
N GLU A 141 -18.87 -9.55 7.00
CA GLU A 141 -19.11 -9.37 5.58
C GLU A 141 -18.30 -10.40 4.81
N LEU A 142 -18.97 -11.22 3.98
CA LEU A 142 -18.34 -12.19 3.08
C LEU A 142 -18.48 -11.69 1.65
N ILE A 143 -17.36 -11.68 0.91
CA ILE A 143 -17.31 -11.05 -0.42
C ILE A 143 -16.49 -11.94 -1.35
N LEU A 144 -17.12 -12.45 -2.40
CA LEU A 144 -16.44 -13.16 -3.48
C LEU A 144 -16.09 -12.19 -4.61
N PHE A 145 -14.85 -12.21 -5.03
CA PHE A 145 -14.43 -11.47 -6.22
C PHE A 145 -13.62 -12.37 -7.18
N LYS A 146 -13.83 -12.15 -8.49
CA LYS A 146 -13.11 -12.82 -9.57
C LYS A 146 -12.61 -11.78 -10.57
N ASN A 147 -11.37 -11.94 -11.05
CA ASN A 147 -10.70 -10.98 -11.93
C ASN A 147 -10.79 -9.54 -11.41
N ARG A 148 -10.67 -9.38 -10.08
CA ARG A 148 -10.78 -8.12 -9.36
C ARG A 148 -12.17 -7.45 -9.44
N LYS A 149 -13.21 -8.15 -9.87
CA LYS A 149 -14.61 -7.69 -9.89
C LYS A 149 -15.40 -8.41 -8.81
N LEU A 150 -16.22 -7.66 -8.09
CA LEU A 150 -17.19 -8.21 -7.14
C LEU A 150 -18.13 -9.18 -7.88
N VAL A 151 -18.38 -10.34 -7.28
CA VAL A 151 -19.31 -11.36 -7.81
C VAL A 151 -20.49 -11.53 -6.86
N GLU A 152 -20.21 -11.79 -5.57
CA GLU A 152 -21.21 -12.00 -4.55
C GLU A 152 -20.78 -11.29 -3.26
N SER A 153 -21.74 -10.83 -2.48
CA SER A 153 -21.47 -10.30 -1.14
C SER A 153 -22.67 -10.47 -0.23
N VAL A 154 -22.40 -10.66 1.06
CA VAL A 154 -23.41 -10.76 2.11
C VAL A 154 -22.84 -10.30 3.43
N SER A 155 -23.69 -9.71 4.28
CA SER A 155 -23.41 -9.47 5.70
C SER A 155 -24.11 -10.53 6.52
N VAL A 156 -23.32 -11.34 7.25
CA VAL A 156 -23.81 -12.42 8.09
C VAL A 156 -23.76 -11.95 9.56
N PRO A 157 -24.80 -12.19 10.39
CA PRO A 157 -24.81 -11.78 11.80
C PRO A 157 -23.90 -12.67 12.67
N LEU A 158 -22.66 -12.79 12.29
CA LEU A 158 -21.57 -13.52 12.94
C LEU A 158 -20.46 -12.55 13.31
N GLY A 159 -20.44 -12.02 14.52
CA GLY A 159 -19.40 -11.11 14.99
C GLY A 159 -18.65 -11.65 16.19
N ALA A 160 -17.39 -11.26 16.35
CA ALA A 160 -16.54 -11.76 17.44
C ALA A 160 -17.09 -11.41 18.84
N VAL A 161 -17.73 -10.25 19.01
CA VAL A 161 -18.32 -9.82 20.30
C VAL A 161 -19.61 -10.58 20.60
N ASN A 162 -20.54 -10.59 19.64
CA ASN A 162 -21.84 -11.25 19.80
C ASN A 162 -21.68 -12.76 20.07
N THR A 163 -20.83 -13.42 19.28
CA THR A 163 -20.54 -14.86 19.44
C THR A 163 -19.87 -15.14 20.79
N THR A 164 -18.98 -14.26 21.28
CA THR A 164 -18.39 -14.41 22.62
C THR A 164 -19.46 -14.37 23.72
N GLY A 165 -20.42 -13.46 23.62
CA GLY A 165 -21.53 -13.34 24.55
C GLY A 165 -22.48 -14.56 24.50
N MET A 166 -22.90 -14.92 23.28
CA MET A 166 -23.86 -16.02 23.04
C MET A 166 -23.36 -17.36 23.59
N PHE A 167 -22.08 -17.68 23.44
CA PHE A 167 -21.49 -18.94 23.90
C PHE A 167 -20.76 -18.82 25.24
N ASN A 168 -20.79 -17.66 25.88
CA ASN A 168 -20.16 -17.38 27.20
C ASN A 168 -18.65 -17.79 27.26
N ILE A 169 -17.90 -17.55 26.20
CA ILE A 169 -16.51 -18.01 26.05
C ILE A 169 -15.49 -16.90 26.33
N ARG A 170 -15.80 -15.96 27.20
CA ARG A 170 -14.85 -14.90 27.58
C ARG A 170 -13.60 -15.43 28.26
N ASN A 171 -13.74 -16.42 29.14
CA ASN A 171 -12.62 -16.99 29.88
C ASN A 171 -12.05 -18.24 29.20
N GLU A 172 -12.83 -19.27 29.03
CA GLU A 172 -12.42 -20.57 28.48
C GLU A 172 -13.40 -21.02 27.39
N MET A 173 -12.95 -21.97 26.58
CA MET A 173 -13.78 -22.57 25.53
C MET A 173 -13.69 -24.10 25.64
N PRO A 174 -14.57 -24.73 26.44
CA PRO A 174 -14.66 -26.20 26.53
C PRO A 174 -14.93 -26.84 25.16
N PRO A 175 -14.51 -28.10 24.95
CA PRO A 175 -14.65 -28.77 23.66
C PRO A 175 -16.09 -28.87 23.14
N ASN A 176 -17.05 -29.13 24.01
CA ASN A 176 -18.49 -29.15 23.68
C ASN A 176 -18.97 -27.76 23.21
N VAL A 177 -18.63 -26.70 23.93
CA VAL A 177 -18.98 -25.32 23.54
C VAL A 177 -18.35 -24.93 22.20
N TYR A 178 -17.11 -25.38 21.93
CA TYR A 178 -16.48 -25.18 20.63
C TYR A 178 -17.25 -25.89 19.50
N ASN A 179 -17.68 -27.12 19.72
CA ASN A 179 -18.44 -27.87 18.72
C ASN A 179 -19.81 -27.22 18.46
N ASP A 180 -20.52 -26.77 19.49
CA ASP A 180 -21.81 -26.06 19.38
C ASP A 180 -21.61 -24.71 18.60
N LEU A 181 -20.57 -23.97 18.93
CA LEU A 181 -20.20 -22.75 18.19
C LEU A 181 -19.92 -23.05 16.72
N CYS A 182 -19.13 -24.08 16.42
CA CYS A 182 -18.85 -24.47 15.04
C CYS A 182 -20.14 -24.88 14.31
N ALA A 183 -20.99 -25.69 14.92
CA ALA A 183 -22.28 -26.09 14.32
C ALA A 183 -23.15 -24.85 14.03
N PHE A 184 -23.23 -23.92 14.96
CA PHE A 184 -23.95 -22.65 14.76
C PHE A 184 -23.38 -21.83 13.61
N VAL A 185 -22.05 -21.64 13.57
CA VAL A 185 -21.40 -20.89 12.48
C VAL A 185 -21.63 -21.58 11.13
N MET A 186 -21.48 -22.91 11.09
CA MET A 186 -21.68 -23.70 9.86
C MET A 186 -23.11 -23.58 9.34
N SER A 187 -24.13 -23.67 10.20
CA SER A 187 -25.54 -23.52 9.81
C SER A 187 -25.85 -22.14 9.19
N ARG A 188 -25.18 -21.09 9.69
CA ARG A 188 -25.29 -19.74 9.09
C ARG A 188 -24.60 -19.62 7.73
N LEU A 189 -23.48 -20.33 7.55
CA LEU A 189 -22.71 -20.31 6.29
C LEU A 189 -23.31 -21.20 5.20
N GLU A 190 -24.10 -22.21 5.56
CA GLU A 190 -24.74 -23.11 4.61
C GLU A 190 -25.67 -22.42 3.62
N GLN A 191 -26.23 -21.28 4.00
CA GLN A 191 -27.10 -20.46 3.16
C GLN A 191 -26.36 -19.82 1.97
N TYR A 192 -25.01 -19.87 1.94
CA TYR A 192 -24.19 -19.23 0.92
C TYR A 192 -23.32 -20.24 0.18
N PRO A 193 -23.89 -21.01 -0.76
CA PRO A 193 -23.19 -22.11 -1.44
C PRO A 193 -21.97 -21.63 -2.25
N TRP A 194 -21.93 -20.36 -2.65
CA TRP A 194 -20.83 -19.78 -3.42
C TRP A 194 -19.51 -19.69 -2.65
N ILE A 195 -19.49 -19.82 -1.31
CA ILE A 195 -18.25 -19.88 -0.54
C ILE A 195 -17.69 -21.29 -0.41
N LYS A 196 -18.53 -22.33 -0.61
CA LYS A 196 -18.16 -23.72 -0.33
C LYS A 196 -17.08 -24.23 -1.28
N GLN A 197 -16.03 -24.85 -0.71
CA GLN A 197 -14.94 -25.54 -1.44
C GLN A 197 -14.35 -24.75 -2.62
N SER A 198 -14.35 -23.44 -2.52
CA SER A 198 -13.84 -22.56 -3.59
C SER A 198 -12.33 -22.71 -3.81
N GLY A 199 -11.57 -23.15 -2.78
CA GLY A 199 -10.11 -23.24 -2.77
C GLY A 199 -9.38 -21.90 -2.95
N LEU A 200 -10.12 -20.79 -3.06
CA LEU A 200 -9.59 -19.45 -3.25
C LEU A 200 -8.85 -18.95 -1.99
N PRO A 201 -7.89 -18.03 -2.14
CA PRO A 201 -7.29 -17.36 -0.99
C PRO A 201 -8.36 -16.67 -0.14
N LEU A 202 -8.27 -16.84 1.18
CA LEU A 202 -9.12 -16.15 2.13
C LEU A 202 -8.41 -14.88 2.61
N ILE A 203 -9.07 -13.72 2.46
CA ILE A 203 -8.50 -12.42 2.78
C ILE A 203 -9.21 -11.87 4.00
N GLY A 204 -8.46 -11.75 5.11
CA GLY A 204 -9.01 -11.29 6.38
C GLY A 204 -8.88 -9.78 6.57
N VAL A 205 -10.01 -9.15 6.81
CA VAL A 205 -10.17 -7.75 7.24
C VAL A 205 -10.64 -7.73 8.69
N GLY A 206 -10.59 -6.60 9.32
CA GLY A 206 -11.08 -6.41 10.69
C GLY A 206 -10.02 -6.66 11.76
N GLY A 207 -10.45 -6.43 12.99
CA GLY A 207 -9.53 -6.44 14.13
C GLY A 207 -9.04 -7.82 14.52
N THR A 208 -9.87 -8.85 14.39
CA THR A 208 -9.52 -10.24 14.72
C THR A 208 -8.48 -10.77 13.75
N ALA A 209 -8.71 -10.65 12.44
CA ALA A 209 -7.76 -11.09 11.40
C ALA A 209 -6.37 -10.45 11.56
N ARG A 210 -6.32 -9.14 11.82
CA ARG A 210 -5.08 -8.41 12.07
C ARG A 210 -4.38 -8.85 13.36
N THR A 211 -5.13 -9.12 14.42
CA THR A 211 -4.57 -9.60 15.69
C THR A 211 -3.97 -10.99 15.55
N VAL A 212 -4.68 -11.91 14.91
CA VAL A 212 -4.17 -13.26 14.60
C VAL A 212 -2.87 -13.18 13.79
N ALA A 213 -2.85 -12.39 12.73
CA ALA A 213 -1.65 -12.19 11.91
C ALA A 213 -0.47 -11.64 12.74
N LYS A 214 -0.72 -10.65 13.60
CA LYS A 214 0.30 -10.05 14.48
C LYS A 214 0.87 -11.06 15.47
N ILE A 215 0.03 -11.89 16.09
CA ILE A 215 0.49 -12.96 17.00
C ILE A 215 1.37 -13.96 16.25
N ILE A 216 0.92 -14.40 15.05
CA ILE A 216 1.68 -15.33 14.21
C ILE A 216 3.02 -14.74 13.78
N GLN A 217 3.06 -13.47 13.37
CA GLN A 217 4.32 -12.78 13.04
C GLN A 217 5.29 -12.78 14.23
N ARG A 218 4.80 -12.42 15.42
CA ARG A 218 5.63 -12.39 16.63
C ARG A 218 6.13 -13.77 17.02
N ALA A 219 5.25 -14.79 16.99
CA ALA A 219 5.63 -16.18 17.27
C ALA A 219 6.69 -16.71 16.29
N LYS A 220 6.64 -16.29 15.03
CA LYS A 220 7.62 -16.62 13.99
C LYS A 220 8.84 -15.69 13.98
N LYS A 221 8.91 -14.71 14.87
CA LYS A 221 9.96 -13.68 14.87
C LYS A 221 10.10 -13.00 13.49
N TYR A 222 8.94 -12.81 12.79
CA TYR A 222 8.94 -12.23 11.47
C TYR A 222 9.50 -10.80 11.50
N PRO A 223 10.50 -10.47 10.69
CA PRO A 223 11.26 -9.22 10.85
C PRO A 223 10.46 -7.96 10.55
N ALA A 224 9.49 -8.01 9.61
CA ALA A 224 8.68 -6.86 9.25
C ALA A 224 7.48 -6.72 10.19
N THR A 225 7.21 -5.49 10.65
CA THR A 225 6.06 -5.18 11.52
C THR A 225 4.76 -4.93 10.75
N LYS A 226 4.84 -4.79 9.43
CA LYS A 226 3.71 -4.54 8.54
C LYS A 226 2.76 -5.74 8.51
N ILE A 227 1.46 -5.50 8.78
CA ILE A 227 0.43 -6.55 8.78
C ILE A 227 -0.28 -6.64 7.42
N HIS A 228 -0.47 -5.50 6.74
CA HIS A 228 -1.10 -5.47 5.42
C HIS A 228 -0.30 -6.30 4.43
N ASN A 229 -0.98 -7.16 3.67
CA ASN A 229 -0.40 -8.13 2.73
C ASN A 229 0.49 -9.22 3.39
N TYR A 230 0.35 -9.43 4.71
CA TYR A 230 0.98 -10.58 5.34
C TYR A 230 0.19 -11.84 5.01
N ALA A 231 0.85 -12.78 4.36
CA ALA A 231 0.24 -14.01 3.88
C ALA A 231 0.91 -15.24 4.54
N TYR A 232 0.09 -16.21 4.93
CA TYR A 232 0.57 -17.44 5.57
C TYR A 232 -0.32 -18.63 5.24
N PRO A 233 0.25 -19.87 5.24
CA PRO A 233 -0.51 -21.10 5.02
C PRO A 233 -1.56 -21.32 6.11
N VAL A 234 -2.69 -21.93 5.76
CA VAL A 234 -3.76 -22.31 6.71
C VAL A 234 -3.24 -23.17 7.84
N GLN A 235 -2.27 -24.06 7.59
CA GLN A 235 -1.67 -24.88 8.62
C GLN A 235 -1.01 -24.06 9.75
N THR A 236 -0.45 -22.89 9.41
CA THR A 236 0.08 -21.95 10.43
C THR A 236 -1.04 -21.41 11.32
N PHE A 237 -2.20 -21.07 10.75
CA PHE A 237 -3.37 -20.66 11.52
C PHE A 237 -3.86 -21.80 12.42
N ARG A 238 -4.02 -23.01 11.88
CA ARG A 238 -4.48 -24.18 12.64
C ARG A 238 -3.59 -24.46 13.84
N SER A 239 -2.26 -24.46 13.66
CA SER A 239 -1.31 -24.66 14.74
C SER A 239 -1.40 -23.58 15.82
N PHE A 240 -1.62 -22.32 15.43
CA PHE A 240 -1.85 -21.21 16.34
C PHE A 240 -3.17 -21.39 17.09
N PHE A 241 -4.26 -21.65 16.38
CA PHE A 241 -5.61 -21.71 16.94
C PHE A 241 -5.77 -22.89 17.91
N ASN A 242 -5.18 -24.05 17.62
CA ASN A 242 -5.19 -25.19 18.52
C ASN A 242 -4.54 -24.88 19.89
N LYS A 243 -3.49 -24.06 19.91
CA LYS A 243 -2.88 -23.57 21.15
C LYS A 243 -3.76 -22.53 21.85
N LEU A 244 -4.33 -21.60 21.08
CA LEU A 244 -5.17 -20.52 21.60
C LEU A 244 -6.41 -21.06 22.33
N ARG A 245 -7.05 -22.11 21.80
CA ARG A 245 -8.24 -22.73 22.40
C ARG A 245 -8.03 -23.25 23.82
N LEU A 246 -6.81 -23.64 24.16
CA LEU A 246 -6.44 -24.20 25.46
C LEU A 246 -6.08 -23.12 26.50
N THR A 247 -6.26 -21.84 26.19
CA THR A 247 -5.86 -20.74 27.07
C THR A 247 -7.08 -20.14 27.77
N ASN A 248 -6.91 -19.77 29.03
CA ASN A 248 -7.84 -18.91 29.77
C ASN A 248 -7.54 -17.42 29.49
N LEU A 249 -8.38 -16.53 30.00
CA LEU A 249 -8.28 -15.08 29.76
C LEU A 249 -6.94 -14.50 30.22
N GLU A 250 -6.45 -14.91 31.40
CA GLU A 250 -5.21 -14.39 31.96
C GLU A 250 -3.98 -14.82 31.14
N GLN A 251 -4.00 -16.04 30.62
CA GLN A 251 -2.98 -16.52 29.70
C GLN A 251 -3.01 -15.76 28.36
N ARG A 252 -4.21 -15.47 27.83
CA ARG A 252 -4.35 -14.70 26.60
C ARG A 252 -3.85 -13.26 26.73
N LYS A 253 -4.06 -12.59 27.87
CA LYS A 253 -3.51 -11.25 28.13
C LYS A 253 -1.96 -11.19 28.00
N LYS A 254 -1.29 -12.32 28.20
CA LYS A 254 0.17 -12.44 28.10
C LYS A 254 0.68 -12.78 26.70
N ILE A 255 -0.21 -13.08 25.75
CA ILE A 255 0.18 -13.43 24.37
C ILE A 255 0.75 -12.21 23.66
N SER A 256 1.99 -12.30 23.23
CA SER A 256 2.64 -11.22 22.49
C SER A 256 1.92 -10.92 21.17
N GLY A 257 1.47 -9.69 20.99
CA GLY A 257 0.72 -9.26 19.81
C GLY A 257 -0.80 -9.20 19.99
N LEU A 258 -1.33 -9.77 21.07
CA LEU A 258 -2.73 -9.64 21.49
C LEU A 258 -2.87 -8.44 22.44
N SER A 259 -3.75 -7.50 22.11
CA SER A 259 -4.08 -6.41 23.03
C SER A 259 -5.09 -6.89 24.09
N SER A 260 -5.03 -6.30 25.29
CA SER A 260 -5.97 -6.59 26.39
C SER A 260 -7.43 -6.41 25.96
N GLU A 261 -7.72 -5.37 25.15
CA GLU A 261 -9.06 -5.07 24.62
C GLU A 261 -9.67 -6.17 23.74
N ARG A 262 -8.87 -7.15 23.31
CA ARG A 262 -9.30 -8.22 22.41
C ARG A 262 -9.13 -9.61 23.01
N SER A 263 -8.51 -9.72 24.19
CA SER A 263 -8.22 -11.00 24.82
C SER A 263 -9.48 -11.81 25.15
N ASP A 264 -10.60 -11.13 25.39
CA ASP A 264 -11.89 -11.74 25.67
C ASP A 264 -12.63 -12.25 24.42
N ILE A 265 -12.44 -11.61 23.25
CA ILE A 265 -13.19 -11.91 22.03
C ILE A 265 -12.41 -12.70 20.99
N ILE A 266 -11.10 -12.90 21.19
CA ILE A 266 -10.22 -13.52 20.18
C ILE A 266 -10.56 -15.01 19.96
N LEU A 267 -11.08 -15.71 20.94
CA LEU A 267 -11.50 -17.11 20.81
C LEU A 267 -12.64 -17.24 19.81
N ALA A 268 -13.74 -16.51 20.02
CA ALA A 268 -14.90 -16.53 19.13
C ALA A 268 -14.50 -16.13 17.71
N GLY A 269 -13.77 -15.01 17.56
CA GLY A 269 -13.35 -14.55 16.25
C GLY A 269 -12.42 -15.52 15.53
N SER A 270 -11.51 -16.19 16.25
CA SER A 270 -10.64 -17.22 15.66
C SER A 270 -11.42 -18.49 15.30
N SER A 271 -12.47 -18.84 16.06
CA SER A 271 -13.36 -19.97 15.75
C SER A 271 -14.14 -19.71 14.46
N ILE A 272 -14.68 -18.50 14.27
CA ILE A 272 -15.34 -18.10 13.03
C ILE A 272 -14.36 -18.21 11.84
N ILE A 273 -13.12 -17.74 11.99
CA ILE A 273 -12.08 -17.90 10.94
C ILE A 273 -11.80 -19.37 10.66
N SER A 274 -11.76 -20.23 11.70
CA SER A 274 -11.56 -21.68 11.54
C SER A 274 -12.66 -22.32 10.70
N CYS A 275 -13.93 -22.01 10.99
CA CYS A 275 -15.08 -22.50 10.23
C CYS A 275 -15.08 -21.98 8.79
N LEU A 276 -14.76 -20.70 8.57
CA LEU A 276 -14.61 -20.14 7.22
C LEU A 276 -13.52 -20.86 6.40
N LEU A 277 -12.39 -21.20 7.02
CA LEU A 277 -11.33 -21.98 6.37
C LEU A 277 -11.78 -23.40 6.01
N GLU A 278 -12.60 -24.01 6.83
CA GLU A 278 -13.16 -25.35 6.58
C GLU A 278 -14.15 -25.31 5.42
N VAL A 279 -15.12 -24.40 5.46
CA VAL A 279 -16.15 -24.25 4.42
C VAL A 279 -15.55 -23.90 3.06
N THR A 280 -14.61 -22.95 3.03
CA THR A 280 -14.03 -22.45 1.77
C THR A 280 -12.97 -23.36 1.18
N GLY A 281 -12.37 -24.26 1.95
CA GLY A 281 -11.24 -25.08 1.51
C GLY A 281 -9.99 -24.25 1.18
N ALA A 282 -9.91 -23.01 1.65
CA ALA A 282 -8.79 -22.11 1.39
C ALA A 282 -7.48 -22.71 1.93
N LYS A 283 -6.40 -22.57 1.14
CA LYS A 283 -5.06 -23.06 1.54
C LYS A 283 -4.18 -21.95 2.11
N LYS A 284 -4.58 -20.69 1.94
CA LYS A 284 -3.80 -19.50 2.26
C LYS A 284 -4.69 -18.42 2.85
N LEU A 285 -4.20 -17.80 3.92
CA LEU A 285 -4.75 -16.58 4.51
C LEU A 285 -3.87 -15.39 4.13
N ILE A 286 -4.52 -14.28 3.76
CA ILE A 286 -3.87 -12.99 3.50
C ILE A 286 -4.53 -11.96 4.42
N THR A 287 -3.75 -11.15 5.10
CA THR A 287 -4.30 -10.13 6.00
C THR A 287 -4.34 -8.77 5.30
N SER A 288 -5.50 -8.15 5.27
CA SER A 288 -5.63 -6.76 4.85
C SER A 288 -5.58 -5.81 6.05
N GLY A 289 -4.73 -4.80 5.96
CA GLY A 289 -4.75 -3.64 6.86
C GLY A 289 -5.80 -2.61 6.47
N CYS A 290 -6.35 -2.73 5.26
CA CYS A 290 -7.30 -1.82 4.64
C CYS A 290 -8.68 -2.50 4.54
N GLY A 291 -9.75 -1.74 4.71
CA GLY A 291 -11.14 -2.20 4.68
C GLY A 291 -12.09 -1.02 4.48
N LEU A 292 -13.16 -0.94 5.28
CA LEU A 292 -14.23 0.05 5.17
C LEU A 292 -13.73 1.50 5.02
N ARG A 293 -12.82 1.94 5.88
CA ARG A 293 -12.33 3.35 5.87
C ARG A 293 -11.53 3.69 4.62
N GLU A 294 -10.66 2.80 4.19
CA GLU A 294 -9.93 2.97 2.94
C GLU A 294 -10.88 2.89 1.73
N GLY A 295 -11.93 2.07 1.80
CA GLY A 295 -12.98 2.02 0.79
C GLY A 295 -13.74 3.33 0.66
N LEU A 296 -14.18 3.92 1.79
CA LEU A 296 -14.80 5.25 1.83
C LEU A 296 -13.88 6.33 1.26
N PHE A 297 -12.59 6.25 1.60
CA PHE A 297 -11.59 7.17 1.05
C PHE A 297 -11.48 7.03 -0.47
N TYR A 298 -11.36 5.81 -1.00
CA TYR A 298 -11.23 5.60 -2.45
C TYR A 298 -12.51 5.94 -3.22
N ASP A 299 -13.69 5.72 -2.63
CA ASP A 299 -14.96 6.15 -3.23
C ASP A 299 -15.01 7.68 -3.39
N TYR A 300 -14.64 8.40 -2.33
CA TYR A 300 -14.55 9.86 -2.40
C TYR A 300 -13.44 10.33 -3.34
N TYR A 301 -12.23 9.79 -3.20
CA TYR A 301 -11.05 10.18 -3.98
C TYR A 301 -11.28 10.02 -5.48
N SER A 302 -11.93 8.92 -5.89
CA SER A 302 -12.21 8.65 -7.30
C SER A 302 -13.13 9.70 -7.92
N LYS A 303 -14.15 10.13 -7.19
CA LYS A 303 -15.10 11.16 -7.62
C LYS A 303 -14.45 12.54 -7.65
N ALA A 304 -13.70 12.89 -6.59
CA ALA A 304 -13.07 14.20 -6.46
C ALA A 304 -11.95 14.45 -7.49
N ASN A 305 -11.26 13.39 -7.93
CA ASN A 305 -10.13 13.49 -8.87
C ASN A 305 -10.44 12.94 -10.27
N ASN A 306 -11.69 12.54 -10.54
CA ASN A 306 -12.13 11.95 -11.82
C ASN A 306 -11.24 10.78 -12.27
N VAL A 307 -10.91 9.86 -11.34
CA VAL A 307 -10.11 8.68 -11.61
C VAL A 307 -10.92 7.40 -11.35
N PRO A 308 -10.58 6.26 -11.99
CA PRO A 308 -11.30 5.01 -11.76
C PRO A 308 -11.32 4.61 -10.28
N ILE A 309 -12.49 4.22 -9.76
CA ILE A 309 -12.68 3.79 -8.37
C ILE A 309 -11.83 2.56 -8.03
N ILE A 310 -11.63 1.66 -9.00
CA ILE A 310 -10.72 0.50 -8.88
C ILE A 310 -9.50 0.78 -9.75
N ALA A 311 -8.32 0.85 -9.13
CA ALA A 311 -7.07 1.05 -9.84
C ALA A 311 -6.78 -0.10 -10.80
N LYS A 312 -6.49 0.21 -12.07
CA LYS A 312 -6.04 -0.80 -13.04
C LYS A 312 -4.72 -1.45 -12.61
N ASN A 313 -3.80 -0.64 -12.12
CA ASN A 313 -2.51 -1.07 -11.59
C ASN A 313 -2.30 -0.44 -10.19
N ILE A 314 -2.37 -1.29 -9.15
CA ILE A 314 -2.25 -0.86 -7.75
C ILE A 314 -0.85 -0.32 -7.46
N LEU A 315 0.18 -1.02 -7.95
CA LEU A 315 1.57 -0.64 -7.71
C LEU A 315 1.90 0.70 -8.37
N GLU A 316 1.48 0.89 -9.59
CA GLU A 316 1.65 2.15 -10.32
C GLU A 316 1.00 3.31 -9.54
N ARG A 317 -0.28 3.17 -9.15
CA ARG A 317 -0.95 4.22 -8.37
C ARG A 317 -0.22 4.53 -7.05
N SER A 318 0.25 3.51 -6.33
CA SER A 318 0.89 3.73 -5.03
C SER A 318 2.30 4.30 -5.14
N ARG A 319 3.08 3.92 -6.16
CA ARG A 319 4.41 4.50 -6.41
C ARG A 319 4.32 5.94 -6.90
N GLU A 320 3.37 6.24 -7.81
CA GLU A 320 3.10 7.61 -8.27
C GLU A 320 2.65 8.50 -7.11
N ASN A 321 1.78 7.98 -6.23
CA ASN A 321 1.39 8.69 -5.02
C ASN A 321 2.61 8.99 -4.12
N THR A 322 3.49 8.01 -3.94
CA THR A 322 4.70 8.17 -3.11
C THR A 322 5.65 9.19 -3.73
N LEU A 323 5.87 9.12 -5.05
CA LEU A 323 6.72 10.08 -5.76
C LEU A 323 6.21 11.51 -5.57
N ARG A 324 4.93 11.76 -5.87
CA ARG A 324 4.31 13.09 -5.76
C ARG A 324 4.24 13.65 -4.33
N LEU A 325 4.35 12.80 -3.31
CA LEU A 325 4.41 13.24 -1.90
C LEU A 325 5.78 13.79 -1.51
N PHE A 326 6.84 13.30 -2.14
CA PHE A 326 8.21 13.55 -1.70
C PHE A 326 9.09 14.25 -2.75
N GLU A 327 8.59 14.40 -3.97
CA GLU A 327 9.35 14.99 -5.07
C GLU A 327 8.55 16.06 -5.80
N SER A 328 9.12 17.25 -5.91
CA SER A 328 8.49 18.38 -6.62
C SER A 328 8.72 18.29 -8.14
N ASP A 329 9.93 17.90 -8.58
CA ASP A 329 10.26 17.62 -9.97
C ASP A 329 10.47 16.11 -10.17
N THR A 330 9.56 15.51 -10.93
CA THR A 330 9.59 14.07 -11.21
C THR A 330 10.26 13.74 -12.54
N SER A 331 10.81 14.73 -13.24
CA SER A 331 11.31 14.57 -14.62
C SER A 331 12.57 13.72 -14.67
N HIS A 332 13.53 13.97 -13.76
CA HIS A 332 14.75 13.17 -13.60
C HIS A 332 14.41 11.71 -13.27
N ALA A 333 13.60 11.48 -12.21
CA ALA A 333 13.21 10.13 -11.81
C ALA A 333 12.54 9.33 -12.94
N ARG A 334 11.71 9.98 -13.77
CA ARG A 334 11.09 9.34 -14.95
C ARG A 334 12.10 9.06 -16.05
N HIS A 335 13.05 9.96 -16.25
CA HIS A 335 14.12 9.78 -17.22
C HIS A 335 15.02 8.59 -16.85
N ILE A 336 15.51 8.54 -15.61
CA ILE A 336 16.27 7.40 -15.06
C ILE A 336 15.48 6.09 -15.19
N THR A 337 14.18 6.13 -14.87
CA THR A 337 13.33 4.95 -15.05
C THR A 337 13.31 4.46 -16.50
N LYS A 338 13.18 5.37 -17.48
CA LYS A 338 13.20 5.02 -18.91
C LYS A 338 14.51 4.35 -19.30
N LEU A 339 15.65 4.91 -18.91
CA LEU A 339 16.99 4.37 -19.23
C LEU A 339 17.22 3.00 -18.56
N ALA A 340 16.88 2.87 -17.26
CA ALA A 340 17.02 1.60 -16.52
C ALA A 340 16.19 0.48 -17.14
N LEU A 341 14.95 0.79 -17.55
CA LEU A 341 14.06 -0.19 -18.18
C LEU A 341 14.51 -0.59 -19.59
N ALA A 342 15.10 0.33 -20.35
CA ALA A 342 15.69 0.00 -21.66
C ALA A 342 16.84 -1.00 -21.50
N MET A 343 17.69 -0.85 -20.48
CA MET A 343 18.74 -1.82 -20.15
C MET A 343 18.15 -3.17 -19.72
N PHE A 344 17.12 -3.14 -18.86
CA PHE A 344 16.45 -4.37 -18.44
C PHE A 344 15.89 -5.14 -19.63
N ASP A 345 15.17 -4.46 -20.52
CA ASP A 345 14.50 -5.08 -21.67
C ASP A 345 15.53 -5.57 -22.70
N GLY A 346 16.60 -4.77 -22.99
CA GLY A 346 17.63 -5.13 -23.96
C GLY A 346 18.57 -6.25 -23.50
N TRP A 347 18.82 -6.37 -22.20
CA TRP A 347 19.70 -7.40 -21.63
C TRP A 347 18.93 -8.59 -21.00
N MET A 348 17.68 -8.84 -21.42
CA MET A 348 16.86 -9.94 -20.88
C MET A 348 17.60 -11.30 -20.87
N GLU A 349 18.26 -11.65 -21.99
CA GLU A 349 19.00 -12.91 -22.13
C GLU A 349 20.35 -12.88 -21.38
N LEU A 350 20.92 -11.71 -21.13
CA LEU A 350 22.14 -11.56 -20.36
C LEU A 350 21.88 -11.72 -18.85
N HIS A 351 20.91 -10.98 -18.33
CA HIS A 351 20.65 -11.02 -16.89
C HIS A 351 19.79 -12.21 -16.45
N LYS A 352 19.00 -12.83 -17.34
CA LYS A 352 18.15 -14.01 -17.10
C LYS A 352 17.18 -13.84 -15.92
N LEU A 353 16.73 -12.62 -15.64
CA LEU A 353 15.75 -12.32 -14.63
C LEU A 353 14.34 -12.55 -15.19
N ARG A 354 13.39 -12.86 -14.28
CA ARG A 354 11.98 -12.98 -14.68
C ARG A 354 11.44 -11.60 -15.11
N LYS A 355 10.62 -11.56 -16.15
CA LYS A 355 9.95 -10.34 -16.63
C LYS A 355 9.19 -9.61 -15.51
N SER A 356 8.64 -10.35 -14.53
CA SER A 356 7.97 -9.78 -13.36
C SER A 356 8.90 -8.93 -12.46
N ASN A 357 10.22 -9.10 -12.53
CA ASN A 357 11.16 -8.29 -11.76
C ASN A 357 11.35 -6.88 -12.34
N ARG A 358 10.95 -6.65 -13.60
CA ARG A 358 10.97 -5.33 -14.25
C ARG A 358 10.25 -4.27 -13.41
N ARG A 359 9.09 -4.61 -12.82
CA ARG A 359 8.34 -3.70 -11.95
C ARG A 359 9.08 -3.28 -10.67
N LEU A 360 10.02 -4.12 -10.18
CA LEU A 360 10.84 -3.80 -9.01
C LEU A 360 11.89 -2.75 -9.36
N LEU A 361 12.56 -2.92 -10.51
CA LEU A 361 13.49 -1.92 -11.05
C LEU A 361 12.76 -0.61 -11.34
N GLU A 362 11.63 -0.67 -12.01
CA GLU A 362 10.79 0.49 -12.34
C GLU A 362 10.40 1.28 -11.07
N THR A 363 9.99 0.57 -10.01
CA THR A 363 9.62 1.21 -8.74
C THR A 363 10.84 1.77 -8.01
N ALA A 364 11.98 1.06 -8.03
CA ALA A 364 13.21 1.54 -7.43
C ALA A 364 13.77 2.77 -8.16
N ALA A 365 13.79 2.74 -9.50
CA ALA A 365 14.25 3.85 -10.31
C ALA A 365 13.37 5.10 -10.17
N LEU A 366 12.04 4.92 -10.08
CA LEU A 366 11.14 6.05 -9.89
C LEU A 366 11.27 6.72 -8.52
N LEU A 367 11.72 5.97 -7.50
CA LEU A 367 11.75 6.42 -6.10
C LEU A 367 13.18 6.49 -5.53
N HIS A 368 14.23 6.41 -6.38
CA HIS A 368 15.61 6.30 -5.89
C HIS A 368 16.07 7.54 -5.13
N ASP A 369 15.54 8.71 -5.47
CA ASP A 369 15.96 10.01 -4.96
C ASP A 369 14.99 10.68 -3.98
N ILE A 370 13.84 10.07 -3.65
CA ILE A 370 12.90 10.65 -2.69
C ILE A 370 13.53 10.95 -1.33
N GLY A 371 14.66 10.34 -1.01
CA GLY A 371 15.43 10.57 0.21
C GLY A 371 16.13 11.92 0.28
N ILE A 372 16.30 12.62 -0.84
CA ILE A 372 16.82 13.99 -0.89
C ILE A 372 15.96 14.94 -0.05
N THR A 373 14.65 14.67 0.04
CA THR A 373 13.73 15.38 0.93
C THR A 373 14.18 15.38 2.40
N ILE A 374 14.91 14.35 2.85
CA ILE A 374 15.47 14.28 4.20
C ILE A 374 16.83 14.98 4.23
N ASN A 375 17.74 14.58 3.33
CA ASN A 375 19.07 15.17 3.19
C ASN A 375 19.70 14.73 1.86
N PHE A 376 20.37 15.65 1.16
CA PHE A 376 21.13 15.37 -0.04
C PHE A 376 22.24 14.34 0.22
N TYR A 377 23.00 14.50 1.31
CA TYR A 377 24.04 13.53 1.66
C TYR A 377 23.42 12.20 2.13
N SER A 378 23.91 11.11 1.55
CA SER A 378 23.42 9.76 1.82
C SER A 378 21.95 9.53 1.43
N HIS A 379 21.39 10.32 0.50
CA HIS A 379 19.99 10.23 0.07
C HIS A 379 19.60 8.80 -0.35
N ALA A 380 20.48 8.03 -0.95
CA ALA A 380 20.24 6.62 -1.28
C ALA A 380 19.80 5.78 -0.07
N ARG A 381 20.39 6.02 1.12
CA ARG A 381 19.96 5.36 2.38
C ARG A 381 18.60 5.86 2.84
N HIS A 382 18.36 7.17 2.70
CA HIS A 382 17.08 7.77 3.06
C HIS A 382 15.98 7.26 2.14
N SER A 383 16.22 7.19 0.82
CA SER A 383 15.30 6.60 -0.15
C SER A 383 15.01 5.13 0.17
N ALA A 384 16.03 4.33 0.49
CA ALA A 384 15.85 2.94 0.89
C ALA A 384 14.94 2.83 2.14
N TYR A 385 15.18 3.65 3.17
CA TYR A 385 14.35 3.69 4.37
C TYR A 385 12.90 4.12 4.05
N MET A 386 12.72 5.16 3.24
CA MET A 386 11.40 5.65 2.85
C MET A 386 10.63 4.60 2.04
N ILE A 387 11.26 3.97 1.04
CA ILE A 387 10.65 2.89 0.25
C ILE A 387 10.27 1.71 1.13
N GLN A 388 11.14 1.31 2.07
CA GLN A 388 10.86 0.20 2.99
C GLN A 388 9.59 0.46 3.83
N ASN A 389 9.36 1.69 4.24
CA ASN A 389 8.27 2.07 5.15
C ASN A 389 7.04 2.67 4.44
N ALA A 390 7.14 3.03 3.16
CA ALA A 390 6.05 3.61 2.37
C ALA A 390 4.88 2.63 2.20
N LYS A 391 3.69 3.19 1.94
CA LYS A 391 2.48 2.43 1.58
C LYS A 391 2.52 2.03 0.10
N LEU A 392 3.53 1.25 -0.31
CA LEU A 392 3.62 0.70 -1.66
C LEU A 392 2.72 -0.54 -1.78
N PHE A 393 1.47 -0.31 -2.14
CA PHE A 393 0.52 -1.37 -2.41
C PHE A 393 0.87 -2.11 -3.72
N GLY A 394 0.51 -3.38 -3.81
CA GLY A 394 0.84 -4.21 -4.97
C GLY A 394 2.20 -4.93 -4.88
N LEU A 395 3.05 -4.61 -3.89
CA LEU A 395 4.25 -5.37 -3.56
C LEU A 395 4.01 -6.28 -2.35
N THR A 396 4.62 -7.46 -2.36
CA THR A 396 4.80 -8.27 -1.16
C THR A 396 5.85 -7.61 -0.25
N HIS A 397 5.89 -7.98 1.04
CA HIS A 397 6.92 -7.46 1.96
C HIS A 397 8.33 -7.69 1.41
N LYS A 398 8.59 -8.90 0.87
CA LYS A 398 9.89 -9.23 0.31
C LYS A 398 10.23 -8.38 -0.92
N GLU A 399 9.29 -8.18 -1.84
CA GLU A 399 9.50 -7.34 -3.02
C GLU A 399 9.76 -5.89 -2.63
N GLN A 400 9.05 -5.36 -1.64
CA GLN A 400 9.28 -4.00 -1.15
C GLN A 400 10.70 -3.84 -0.55
N ILE A 401 11.19 -4.85 0.18
CA ILE A 401 12.57 -4.87 0.70
C ILE A 401 13.60 -4.97 -0.42
N ILE A 402 13.34 -5.79 -1.46
CA ILE A 402 14.19 -5.86 -2.64
C ILE A 402 14.25 -4.49 -3.34
N THR A 403 13.11 -3.86 -3.59
CA THR A 403 13.01 -2.53 -4.21
C THR A 403 13.77 -1.47 -3.40
N SER A 404 13.61 -1.48 -2.07
CA SER A 404 14.35 -0.62 -1.14
C SER A 404 15.87 -0.80 -1.27
N ALA A 405 16.34 -2.05 -1.33
CA ALA A 405 17.76 -2.34 -1.46
C ALA A 405 18.33 -1.96 -2.84
N VAL A 406 17.53 -2.12 -3.90
CA VAL A 406 17.92 -1.68 -5.26
C VAL A 406 18.11 -0.16 -5.28
N ALA A 407 17.15 0.60 -4.78
CA ALA A 407 17.26 2.05 -4.67
C ALA A 407 18.44 2.47 -3.78
N GLY A 408 18.67 1.78 -2.66
CA GLY A 408 19.76 2.10 -1.74
C GLY A 408 21.18 1.82 -2.28
N TRP A 409 21.30 1.14 -3.41
CA TRP A 409 22.59 0.81 -4.05
C TRP A 409 22.87 1.59 -5.34
N HIS A 410 22.01 2.52 -5.76
CA HIS A 410 22.21 3.24 -7.01
C HIS A 410 23.52 4.05 -7.03
N ASN A 411 23.98 4.58 -5.90
CA ASN A 411 25.26 5.29 -5.75
C ASN A 411 26.42 4.37 -5.34
N GLY A 412 26.28 3.04 -5.54
CA GLY A 412 27.27 2.04 -5.19
C GLY A 412 26.87 1.15 -4.02
N VAL A 413 27.54 0.00 -3.92
CA VAL A 413 27.19 -1.04 -2.96
C VAL A 413 27.63 -0.67 -1.54
N SER A 414 26.72 -0.16 -0.73
CA SER A 414 26.95 0.00 0.71
C SER A 414 26.61 -1.28 1.47
N LYS A 415 27.60 -2.15 1.67
CA LYS A 415 27.41 -3.44 2.37
C LYS A 415 26.98 -3.27 3.84
N ASN A 416 27.33 -2.16 4.50
CA ASN A 416 27.14 -2.02 5.94
C ASN A 416 25.67 -1.73 6.33
N TYR A 417 24.95 -0.91 5.58
CA TYR A 417 23.57 -0.60 5.85
C TYR A 417 22.66 -1.84 5.76
N PHE A 418 22.90 -2.71 4.78
CA PHE A 418 22.11 -3.91 4.52
C PHE A 418 22.57 -5.16 5.29
N LYS A 419 23.60 -5.03 6.17
CA LYS A 419 24.05 -6.12 7.06
C LYS A 419 23.14 -6.34 8.26
N SER A 420 22.15 -5.47 8.51
CA SER A 420 21.26 -5.62 9.65
C SER A 420 20.56 -6.98 9.65
N ARG A 421 20.20 -7.47 10.83
CA ARG A 421 19.45 -8.70 11.02
C ARG A 421 18.17 -8.74 10.19
N PHE A 422 17.50 -7.59 10.06
CA PHE A 422 16.28 -7.43 9.27
C PHE A 422 16.45 -7.93 7.83
N TYR A 423 17.45 -7.43 7.11
CA TYR A 423 17.67 -7.82 5.71
C TYR A 423 18.14 -9.28 5.59
N LYS A 424 18.96 -9.77 6.52
CA LYS A 424 19.43 -11.16 6.54
C LYS A 424 18.29 -12.16 6.73
N GLU A 425 17.30 -11.84 7.54
CA GLU A 425 16.14 -12.71 7.77
C GLU A 425 15.09 -12.61 6.65
N MET A 426 15.01 -11.47 5.93
CA MET A 426 14.06 -11.26 4.84
C MET A 426 14.54 -11.72 3.48
N LEU A 427 15.84 -11.68 3.22
CA LEU A 427 16.43 -11.89 1.90
C LEU A 427 17.35 -13.12 1.87
N THR A 428 17.19 -13.92 0.83
CA THR A 428 18.04 -15.06 0.51
C THR A 428 19.23 -14.62 -0.38
N GLU A 429 20.22 -15.50 -0.56
CA GLU A 429 21.32 -15.25 -1.49
C GLU A 429 20.86 -14.97 -2.92
N SER A 430 19.83 -15.70 -3.39
CA SER A 430 19.24 -15.45 -4.72
C SER A 430 18.59 -14.06 -4.82
N ASN A 431 18.01 -13.55 -3.74
CA ASN A 431 17.49 -12.18 -3.72
C ASN A 431 18.63 -11.15 -3.81
N TRP A 432 19.77 -11.40 -3.15
CA TRP A 432 20.92 -10.51 -3.27
C TRP A 432 21.52 -10.50 -4.67
N LYS A 433 21.56 -11.66 -5.36
CA LYS A 433 21.94 -11.72 -6.78
C LYS A 433 20.98 -10.92 -7.68
N LEU A 434 19.68 -10.98 -7.40
CA LEU A 434 18.67 -10.15 -8.08
C LEU A 434 18.90 -8.66 -7.82
N ILE A 435 19.04 -8.26 -6.55
CA ILE A 435 19.29 -6.87 -6.14
C ILE A 435 20.54 -6.33 -6.83
N ASN A 436 21.62 -7.10 -6.84
CA ASN A 436 22.88 -6.70 -7.47
C ASN A 436 22.73 -6.37 -8.97
N LYS A 437 21.98 -7.18 -9.72
CA LYS A 437 21.74 -6.95 -11.15
C LYS A 437 20.85 -5.73 -11.38
N LEU A 438 19.76 -5.57 -10.61
CA LEU A 438 18.84 -4.45 -10.76
C LEU A 438 19.49 -3.12 -10.31
N ALA A 439 20.25 -3.14 -9.22
CA ALA A 439 20.94 -1.96 -8.71
C ALA A 439 22.05 -1.48 -9.66
N LEU A 440 22.75 -2.40 -10.31
CA LEU A 440 23.73 -2.04 -11.34
C LEU A 440 23.07 -1.34 -12.53
N MET A 441 21.92 -1.83 -13.01
CA MET A 441 21.18 -1.17 -14.09
C MET A 441 20.70 0.22 -13.68
N LEU A 442 20.27 0.38 -12.43
CA LEU A 442 19.87 1.69 -11.90
C LEU A 442 21.08 2.63 -11.79
N ALA A 443 22.22 2.16 -11.27
CA ALA A 443 23.44 2.95 -11.16
C ALA A 443 24.00 3.41 -12.52
N LEU A 444 23.90 2.55 -13.53
CA LEU A 444 24.27 2.92 -14.91
C LEU A 444 23.30 3.96 -15.49
N ALA A 445 21.99 3.81 -15.22
CA ALA A 445 20.99 4.79 -15.65
C ALA A 445 21.24 6.16 -15.01
N GLU A 446 21.51 6.19 -13.70
CA GLU A 446 21.86 7.38 -12.93
C GLU A 446 23.12 8.05 -13.50
N SER A 447 24.15 7.27 -13.80
CA SER A 447 25.37 7.80 -14.42
C SER A 447 25.12 8.44 -15.78
N LEU A 448 24.10 8.01 -16.54
CA LEU A 448 23.75 8.55 -17.86
C LEU A 448 22.94 9.86 -17.81
N ASP A 449 22.55 10.32 -16.63
CA ASP A 449 21.91 11.62 -16.41
C ASP A 449 22.48 12.31 -15.16
N TYR A 450 23.77 12.09 -14.88
CA TYR A 450 24.43 12.60 -13.68
C TYR A 450 24.38 14.13 -13.56
N SER A 451 24.38 14.81 -14.67
CA SER A 451 24.24 16.28 -14.75
C SER A 451 22.79 16.76 -14.58
N GLU A 452 21.80 15.86 -14.57
CA GLU A 452 20.36 16.14 -14.62
C GLU A 452 19.90 16.96 -15.83
N MET A 453 20.79 17.09 -16.83
CA MET A 453 20.53 17.84 -18.07
C MET A 453 19.88 17.01 -19.17
N ARG A 454 19.68 15.71 -18.92
CA ARG A 454 19.10 14.75 -19.89
C ARG A 454 19.81 14.70 -21.22
N MET A 455 21.14 14.86 -21.19
CA MET A 455 21.96 14.81 -22.40
C MET A 455 21.79 13.51 -23.19
N VAL A 456 21.51 12.39 -22.50
CA VAL A 456 21.21 11.09 -23.09
C VAL A 456 19.72 10.91 -23.25
N HIS A 457 19.18 11.09 -24.45
CA HIS A 457 17.73 11.01 -24.72
C HIS A 457 17.18 9.57 -24.72
N GLY A 458 18.04 8.58 -24.92
CA GLY A 458 17.67 7.18 -24.93
C GLY A 458 18.86 6.27 -25.17
N LEU A 459 18.62 4.97 -25.04
CA LEU A 459 19.66 3.97 -25.26
C LEU A 459 19.09 2.69 -25.84
N THR A 460 19.98 1.89 -26.44
CA THR A 460 19.77 0.49 -26.80
C THR A 460 20.84 -0.34 -26.10
N ALA A 461 20.41 -1.43 -25.44
CA ALA A 461 21.29 -2.34 -24.73
C ALA A 461 21.35 -3.69 -25.45
N THR A 462 22.52 -4.08 -25.90
CA THR A 462 22.78 -5.35 -26.60
C THR A 462 23.95 -6.10 -25.96
N PHE A 463 24.22 -7.32 -26.36
CA PHE A 463 25.41 -8.06 -25.94
C PHE A 463 25.78 -9.16 -26.92
N ASN A 464 27.02 -9.58 -26.87
CA ASN A 464 27.57 -10.72 -27.57
C ASN A 464 28.44 -11.59 -26.63
N LYS A 465 29.14 -12.58 -27.14
CA LYS A 465 29.96 -13.50 -26.32
C LYS A 465 31.13 -12.79 -25.58
N LYS A 466 31.58 -11.62 -26.01
CA LYS A 466 32.74 -10.92 -25.44
C LYS A 466 32.33 -9.67 -24.67
N ASN A 467 31.38 -8.91 -25.17
CA ASN A 467 31.03 -7.60 -24.66
C ASN A 467 29.50 -7.43 -24.51
N ALA A 468 29.10 -6.62 -23.55
CA ALA A 468 27.81 -5.94 -23.54
C ALA A 468 28.02 -4.52 -24.11
N VAL A 469 27.01 -4.01 -24.83
CA VAL A 469 27.07 -2.70 -25.48
C VAL A 469 25.88 -1.86 -25.07
N LEU A 470 26.14 -0.63 -24.66
CA LEU A 470 25.16 0.44 -24.52
C LEU A 470 25.38 1.45 -25.65
N SER A 471 24.49 1.46 -26.62
CA SER A 471 24.45 2.49 -27.65
C SER A 471 23.52 3.60 -27.19
N ILE A 472 24.07 4.72 -26.74
CA ILE A 472 23.34 5.89 -26.22
C ILE A 472 23.11 6.92 -27.32
N ARG A 473 21.97 7.58 -27.30
CA ARG A 473 21.64 8.69 -28.21
C ARG A 473 21.75 10.01 -27.48
N ALA A 474 22.57 10.90 -28.02
CA ALA A 474 22.81 12.22 -27.47
C ALA A 474 23.08 13.20 -28.62
N GLU A 475 22.75 14.48 -28.45
CA GLU A 475 23.04 15.54 -29.44
C GLU A 475 24.54 15.83 -29.55
N GLN A 476 25.27 15.65 -28.44
CA GLN A 476 26.71 15.79 -28.35
C GLN A 476 27.28 14.78 -27.36
N ILE A 477 28.59 14.58 -27.36
CA ILE A 477 29.25 13.62 -26.47
C ILE A 477 29.00 14.02 -25.00
N PRO A 478 28.26 13.22 -24.19
CA PRO A 478 27.94 13.52 -22.79
C PRO A 478 29.15 13.19 -21.90
N THR A 479 30.14 14.07 -21.88
CA THR A 479 31.48 13.82 -21.30
C THR A 479 31.42 13.50 -19.81
N ILE A 480 30.53 14.17 -19.02
CA ILE A 480 30.37 13.96 -17.58
C ILE A 480 29.77 12.56 -17.33
N GLU A 481 28.71 12.21 -18.03
CA GLU A 481 28.03 10.93 -17.96
C GLU A 481 28.97 9.78 -18.34
N MET A 482 29.74 9.96 -19.41
CA MET A 482 30.76 8.99 -19.86
C MET A 482 31.87 8.79 -18.82
N HIS A 483 32.21 9.83 -18.06
CA HIS A 483 33.16 9.72 -16.97
C HIS A 483 32.57 8.92 -15.80
N GLN A 484 31.31 9.19 -15.41
CA GLN A 484 30.62 8.51 -14.28
C GLN A 484 30.43 7.02 -14.56
N ILE A 485 30.04 6.62 -15.75
CA ILE A 485 29.90 5.20 -16.12
C ILE A 485 31.18 4.39 -15.87
N LYS A 486 32.36 4.97 -16.06
CA LYS A 486 33.63 4.27 -15.87
C LYS A 486 33.78 3.68 -14.47
N ALA A 487 33.22 4.34 -13.45
CA ALA A 487 33.23 3.86 -12.06
C ALA A 487 32.48 2.53 -11.89
N HIS A 488 31.51 2.22 -12.75
CA HIS A 488 30.68 1.02 -12.68
C HIS A 488 31.16 -0.14 -13.57
N LEU A 489 32.14 0.06 -14.45
CA LEU A 489 32.67 -1.01 -15.32
C LEU A 489 33.21 -2.22 -14.57
N PRO A 490 33.95 -2.08 -13.45
CA PRO A 490 34.40 -3.23 -12.66
C PRO A 490 33.21 -3.99 -12.03
N TRP A 491 32.17 -3.27 -11.59
CA TRP A 491 30.96 -3.88 -11.04
C TRP A 491 30.20 -4.65 -12.12
N PHE A 492 30.09 -4.08 -13.34
CA PHE A 492 29.46 -4.74 -14.47
C PHE A 492 30.18 -6.04 -14.84
N LYS A 493 31.51 -5.99 -15.02
CA LYS A 493 32.34 -7.17 -15.33
C LYS A 493 32.19 -8.26 -14.27
N LYS A 494 32.22 -7.90 -12.99
CA LYS A 494 32.02 -8.85 -11.87
C LYS A 494 30.62 -9.48 -11.88
N THR A 495 29.59 -8.74 -12.29
CA THR A 495 28.18 -9.17 -12.26
C THR A 495 27.84 -10.07 -13.45
N PHE A 496 28.31 -9.74 -14.65
CA PHE A 496 27.92 -10.41 -15.90
C PHE A 496 29.05 -11.20 -16.58
N GLY A 497 30.30 -11.01 -16.16
CA GLY A 497 31.46 -11.69 -16.75
C GLY A 497 31.86 -11.11 -18.11
N LEU A 498 31.29 -9.98 -18.55
CA LEU A 498 31.51 -9.31 -19.81
C LEU A 498 32.08 -7.90 -19.59
N GLU A 499 32.84 -7.39 -20.58
CA GLU A 499 33.17 -5.97 -20.61
C GLU A 499 31.96 -5.15 -21.09
N LEU A 500 31.75 -3.97 -20.48
CA LEU A 500 30.75 -3.02 -20.94
C LEU A 500 31.40 -2.00 -21.85
N LYS A 501 30.90 -1.89 -23.08
CA LYS A 501 31.23 -0.82 -24.02
C LYS A 501 30.08 0.17 -24.10
N VAL A 502 30.39 1.44 -24.13
CA VAL A 502 29.41 2.52 -24.33
C VAL A 502 29.75 3.23 -25.63
N GLU A 503 28.80 3.29 -26.53
CA GLU A 503 28.92 3.92 -27.87
C GLU A 503 27.94 5.08 -27.93
N VAL A 504 28.38 6.24 -28.35
CA VAL A 504 27.56 7.43 -28.56
C VAL A 504 27.12 7.46 -30.01
N LEU A 505 25.79 7.45 -30.20
CA LEU A 505 25.17 7.69 -31.51
C LEU A 505 24.75 9.14 -31.54
N GLU A 506 25.52 9.98 -32.25
CA GLU A 506 25.17 11.37 -32.48
C GLU A 506 23.93 11.43 -33.37
N GLU A 507 22.90 12.16 -32.96
CA GLU A 507 21.76 12.46 -33.82
C GLU A 507 22.25 13.48 -34.84
N GLN A 508 22.70 12.98 -36.00
CA GLN A 508 22.93 13.87 -37.14
C GLN A 508 21.61 14.53 -37.46
N ASP A 509 21.61 15.85 -37.38
CA ASP A 509 20.51 16.69 -37.81
C ASP A 509 20.10 16.29 -39.23
N ASN A 510 18.97 15.58 -39.38
CA ASN A 510 18.28 15.41 -40.65
C ASN A 510 17.53 16.71 -41.02
N LYS A 511 18.17 17.84 -40.86
CA LYS A 511 17.88 19.09 -41.54
C LYS A 511 18.73 19.11 -42.77
N LEU A 512 18.18 18.65 -43.89
CA LEU A 512 18.52 19.20 -45.19
C LEU A 512 18.26 20.71 -45.08
N VAL A 513 19.31 21.45 -44.75
CA VAL A 513 19.34 22.90 -44.92
C VAL A 513 19.36 23.12 -46.40
N SER A 514 18.22 23.37 -47.01
CA SER A 514 18.16 24.19 -48.20
C SER A 514 18.70 25.57 -47.80
N ALA A 515 19.98 25.81 -48.13
CA ALA A 515 20.57 27.12 -48.04
C ALA A 515 19.87 28.02 -49.06
N GLU A 516 18.81 28.66 -48.67
CA GLU A 516 18.30 29.88 -49.31
C GLU A 516 18.15 30.92 -48.21
N ASN A 517 18.83 32.04 -48.50
CA ASN A 517 18.90 33.28 -47.76
C ASN A 517 17.64 33.61 -46.93
N ASP A 518 17.79 33.65 -45.63
CA ASP A 518 16.86 34.40 -44.80
C ASP A 518 17.63 35.30 -43.83
N ASN A 519 17.85 36.54 -44.33
CA ASN A 519 18.41 37.67 -43.59
C ASN A 519 17.38 38.26 -42.59
N ASP A 520 16.45 37.48 -42.08
CA ASP A 520 15.36 37.95 -41.27
C ASP A 520 15.19 37.16 -39.97
N SER A 521 16.30 36.88 -39.26
CA SER A 521 16.26 36.33 -37.92
C SER A 521 15.92 37.43 -36.90
N ALA A 522 15.11 37.12 -35.89
CA ALA A 522 14.74 38.04 -34.79
C ALA A 522 15.99 38.66 -34.11
N LEU A 523 17.10 37.93 -34.10
CA LEU A 523 18.40 38.38 -33.58
C LEU A 523 19.05 39.43 -34.47
N GLY A 524 18.89 39.34 -35.81
CA GLY A 524 19.38 40.34 -36.76
C GLY A 524 18.65 41.67 -36.64
N ARG A 525 17.35 41.66 -36.38
CA ARG A 525 16.54 42.89 -36.12
C ARG A 525 16.93 43.54 -34.80
N LEU A 526 17.12 42.76 -33.74
CA LEU A 526 17.54 43.26 -32.42
C LEU A 526 18.95 43.91 -32.46
N LEU A 527 19.87 43.38 -33.26
CA LEU A 527 21.21 43.94 -33.42
C LEU A 527 21.22 45.21 -34.28
N GLN A 528 20.29 45.37 -35.24
CA GLN A 528 20.12 46.60 -36.01
C GLN A 528 19.45 47.71 -35.21
N GLU A 529 18.54 47.40 -34.31
CA GLU A 529 17.92 48.38 -33.37
C GLU A 529 18.95 48.91 -32.34
N LEU A 530 19.87 48.06 -31.86
CA LEU A 530 20.92 48.46 -30.91
C LEU A 530 22.05 49.33 -31.56
N ASP A 531 22.26 49.26 -32.86
CA ASP A 531 23.22 50.13 -33.59
C ASP A 531 22.61 51.46 -34.04
N ALA A 532 21.29 51.58 -34.08
CA ALA A 532 20.58 52.82 -34.46
C ALA A 532 20.52 53.87 -33.33
N ASP A 533 20.80 53.48 -32.07
CA ASP A 533 20.74 54.38 -30.90
C ASP A 533 22.10 54.94 -30.45
N LYS A 534 23.10 54.99 -31.32
CA LYS A 534 24.36 55.70 -31.03
C LYS A 534 24.25 57.18 -31.39
N PRO A 535 24.40 58.13 -30.44
CA PRO A 535 24.41 59.54 -30.76
C PRO A 535 25.60 59.93 -31.60
N ALA A 536 25.40 60.78 -32.60
CA ALA A 536 26.42 61.31 -33.46
C ALA A 536 27.47 62.13 -32.65
N PRO A 537 28.77 62.06 -33.06
CA PRO A 537 29.80 62.86 -32.38
C PRO A 537 29.58 64.34 -32.62
N GLN A 538 29.55 65.11 -31.52
CA GLN A 538 29.57 66.57 -31.56
C GLN A 538 30.97 67.02 -31.94
N GLU A 539 31.08 67.89 -32.97
CA GLU A 539 32.24 68.74 -33.25
C GLU A 539 32.36 69.85 -32.21
#